data_cf3bb9e428de31318ab9841839a6519b
#
_entry.id   cf3bb9e428de31318ab9841839a6519b
#
_cell.length_a   1.000
_cell.length_b   1.000
_cell.length_c   1.000
_cell.angle_alpha   90.00
_cell.angle_beta   90.00
_cell.angle_gamma   90.00
#
_symmetry.space_group_name_H-M   'P 1'
#
loop_
_entity.id
_entity.type
_entity.pdbx_description
1 polymer ?
#
loop_
_entity_poly.entity_id
_entity_poly.type
_entity_poly.pdbx_seq_one_letter_code
_entity_poly.pdbx_strand_id
1 'polypeptide(L)'
;YYITGMFPYPSGAGMHAGHFLEHSIVDTVARFRRALGYNVLYPMGWDSFGLPAENYAIKTGRSPKQTVPENIANFKNQLQRVGASIDWTREINTSDPAYYKWTQWIFTKLFERGLAYQKDSLQWWCPKDKTVLANEQVIDGKCWRCDSVVVKKPMKQWFFKITEYADQLLAELPEMDWPDKIKTAQENWIGKSEGAEITFSLGVKPADSLKFTPELTEKIKSGAKTSTIRLDAKNLAAGDVAELMTRDGDAVESFGYAKITNVQKLPPKEISNDMPGHESYSDDNEKLAAFQKFYGAQVTLDDKFTIYDFEFLPAITVFTTRPDTIFGSTFMVIAPESEYAERLVKPGYEKVVAEYLEYVKKRTERERQSEVRKVTGVFTGTYAVNPFSGAEIPVWISEYVLSGYGTGAIMAVPAHDGRDCAFARKFDLPVIPVIDSGEGTDISESSYDAKSGKMVNSGMLDGMEAQEAIAYVIEEVEKKGIGCGRTNYRLRDAIFSRQRYWGEPFPVYYKEGLPYLIPDEELPLRLPDIDEYKPTETGEPPLGR
;
A
#
# COMPACT_ATOMS: atom_id res chain seq x y z
N TYR A 1 39.29 -18.54 -0.60
CA TYR A 1 37.99 -18.70 -1.26
C TYR A 1 36.88 -18.85 -0.22
N TYR A 2 35.86 -17.99 -0.29
CA TYR A 2 34.70 -18.05 0.57
C TYR A 2 33.53 -18.72 -0.17
N ILE A 3 32.89 -19.72 0.45
CA ILE A 3 31.73 -20.40 -0.08
C ILE A 3 30.78 -20.72 1.06
N THR A 4 29.49 -20.52 0.84
CA THR A 4 28.44 -20.81 1.83
C THR A 4 27.24 -21.44 1.15
N GLY A 5 26.53 -22.32 1.88
CA GLY A 5 25.19 -22.80 1.57
C GLY A 5 24.14 -22.04 2.37
N MET A 6 22.88 -22.28 2.07
CA MET A 6 21.76 -21.74 2.84
C MET A 6 21.74 -22.36 4.25
N PHE A 7 21.59 -21.55 5.27
CA PHE A 7 21.47 -22.01 6.64
C PHE A 7 20.14 -22.76 6.85
N PRO A 8 20.17 -24.01 7.29
CA PRO A 8 18.95 -24.76 7.50
C PRO A 8 18.18 -24.27 8.75
N TYR A 9 16.86 -24.39 8.70
CA TYR A 9 16.00 -24.22 9.88
C TYR A 9 16.05 -25.45 10.77
N PRO A 10 16.52 -25.37 12.02
CA PRO A 10 16.54 -26.53 12.95
C PRO A 10 15.14 -26.75 13.56
N SER A 11 14.13 -26.89 12.72
CA SER A 11 12.71 -26.95 13.09
C SER A 11 12.08 -28.34 13.05
N GLY A 12 12.90 -29.38 12.95
CA GLY A 12 12.46 -30.75 12.88
C GLY A 12 13.53 -31.74 13.38
N ALA A 13 13.16 -33.01 13.46
CA ALA A 13 14.01 -34.06 14.00
C ALA A 13 15.21 -34.43 13.11
N GLY A 14 15.34 -33.87 11.91
CA GLY A 14 16.46 -34.16 11.00
C GLY A 14 16.37 -33.39 9.68
N MET A 15 17.48 -33.43 8.94
CA MET A 15 17.59 -32.84 7.62
C MET A 15 16.83 -33.66 6.57
N HIS A 16 16.28 -32.99 5.56
CA HIS A 16 15.66 -33.65 4.41
C HIS A 16 16.62 -33.67 3.20
N ALA A 17 16.27 -34.45 2.17
CA ALA A 17 17.10 -34.64 0.99
C ALA A 17 17.51 -33.34 0.29
N GLY A 18 16.68 -32.29 0.30
CA GLY A 18 17.01 -31.00 -0.27
C GLY A 18 18.21 -30.31 0.42
N HIS A 19 18.31 -30.38 1.74
CA HIS A 19 19.47 -29.90 2.47
C HIS A 19 20.75 -30.62 2.06
N PHE A 20 20.69 -31.96 1.91
CA PHE A 20 21.85 -32.74 1.48
C PHE A 20 22.25 -32.44 0.03
N LEU A 21 21.28 -32.25 -0.86
CA LEU A 21 21.55 -31.88 -2.26
C LEU A 21 22.33 -30.56 -2.31
N GLU A 22 21.85 -29.53 -1.62
CA GLU A 22 22.49 -28.22 -1.57
C GLU A 22 23.91 -28.30 -1.00
N HIS A 23 24.04 -28.86 0.21
CA HIS A 23 25.35 -28.94 0.89
C HIS A 23 26.33 -29.84 0.15
N SER A 24 25.90 -30.88 -0.56
CA SER A 24 26.80 -31.71 -1.36
C SER A 24 27.40 -30.94 -2.54
N ILE A 25 26.63 -30.08 -3.20
CA ILE A 25 27.12 -29.22 -4.28
C ILE A 25 28.16 -28.24 -3.74
N VAL A 26 27.82 -27.52 -2.65
CA VAL A 26 28.70 -26.54 -2.00
C VAL A 26 30.00 -27.23 -1.51
N ASP A 27 29.90 -28.40 -0.86
CA ASP A 27 31.03 -29.17 -0.37
C ASP A 27 31.95 -29.65 -1.49
N THR A 28 31.38 -30.03 -2.63
CA THR A 28 32.15 -30.42 -3.81
C THR A 28 33.03 -29.27 -4.29
N VAL A 29 32.47 -28.05 -4.38
CA VAL A 29 33.24 -26.86 -4.78
C VAL A 29 34.28 -26.51 -3.72
N ALA A 30 33.94 -26.57 -2.42
CA ALA A 30 34.88 -26.30 -1.33
C ALA A 30 36.11 -27.25 -1.41
N ARG A 31 35.88 -28.56 -1.58
CA ARG A 31 36.95 -29.56 -1.73
C ARG A 31 37.76 -29.33 -2.98
N PHE A 32 37.14 -29.05 -4.11
CA PHE A 32 37.82 -28.75 -5.35
C PHE A 32 38.76 -27.54 -5.20
N ARG A 33 38.30 -26.46 -4.59
CA ARG A 33 39.14 -25.25 -4.34
C ARG A 33 40.30 -25.55 -3.38
N ARG A 34 40.08 -26.33 -2.32
CA ARG A 34 41.17 -26.76 -1.43
C ARG A 34 42.22 -27.61 -2.16
N ALA A 35 41.76 -28.53 -3.04
CA ALA A 35 42.68 -29.34 -3.85
C ALA A 35 43.52 -28.50 -4.82
N LEU A 36 43.02 -27.32 -5.24
CA LEU A 36 43.77 -26.33 -6.01
C LEU A 36 44.68 -25.43 -5.17
N GLY A 37 44.79 -25.66 -3.86
CA GLY A 37 45.63 -24.89 -2.96
C GLY A 37 45.02 -23.60 -2.39
N TYR A 38 43.72 -23.36 -2.58
CA TYR A 38 43.06 -22.21 -1.97
C TYR A 38 42.84 -22.42 -0.48
N ASN A 39 42.96 -21.35 0.30
CA ASN A 39 42.43 -21.26 1.66
C ASN A 39 40.92 -21.06 1.56
N VAL A 40 40.12 -22.06 1.98
CA VAL A 40 38.66 -22.06 1.80
C VAL A 40 37.95 -21.89 3.12
N LEU A 41 37.16 -20.83 3.25
CA LEU A 41 36.19 -20.64 4.31
C LEU A 41 34.83 -21.20 3.88
N TYR A 42 34.40 -22.29 4.55
CA TYR A 42 33.08 -22.90 4.40
C TYR A 42 32.44 -23.01 5.79
N PRO A 43 31.74 -21.94 6.24
CA PRO A 43 31.09 -21.92 7.57
C PRO A 43 29.75 -22.64 7.55
N MET A 44 29.20 -22.90 8.74
CA MET A 44 27.83 -23.34 8.96
C MET A 44 27.09 -22.37 9.87
N GLY A 45 25.82 -22.14 9.58
CA GLY A 45 24.90 -21.40 10.44
C GLY A 45 23.56 -22.12 10.58
N TRP A 46 22.85 -21.78 11.63
CA TRP A 46 21.52 -22.29 11.94
C TRP A 46 20.54 -21.12 11.95
N ASP A 47 19.59 -21.10 11.02
CA ASP A 47 18.50 -20.11 11.02
C ASP A 47 17.43 -20.56 12.03
N SER A 48 17.67 -20.20 13.29
CA SER A 48 17.01 -20.81 14.44
C SER A 48 15.78 -20.08 14.92
N PHE A 49 15.58 -18.83 14.52
CA PHE A 49 14.39 -18.06 14.86
C PHE A 49 13.21 -18.32 13.90
N GLY A 50 12.05 -17.79 14.26
CA GLY A 50 10.87 -17.76 13.41
C GLY A 50 9.87 -18.89 13.61
N LEU A 51 8.86 -18.89 12.76
CA LEU A 51 7.69 -19.76 12.78
C LEU A 51 7.99 -21.26 12.79
N PRO A 52 8.96 -21.78 12.02
CA PRO A 52 9.19 -23.22 11.98
C PRO A 52 9.54 -23.79 13.35
N ALA A 53 10.46 -23.17 14.08
CA ALA A 53 10.87 -23.60 15.41
C ALA A 53 9.76 -23.40 16.46
N GLU A 54 9.05 -22.27 16.42
CA GLU A 54 7.92 -22.01 17.32
C GLU A 54 6.77 -23.00 17.10
N ASN A 55 6.44 -23.30 15.84
CA ASN A 55 5.42 -24.31 15.52
C ASN A 55 5.82 -25.71 15.99
N TYR A 56 7.10 -26.07 15.88
CA TYR A 56 7.61 -27.34 16.42
C TYR A 56 7.47 -27.38 17.94
N ALA A 57 7.79 -26.29 18.63
CA ALA A 57 7.61 -26.16 20.06
C ALA A 57 6.14 -26.30 20.50
N ILE A 58 5.22 -25.61 19.81
CA ILE A 58 3.77 -25.72 20.07
C ILE A 58 3.29 -27.17 19.87
N LYS A 59 3.76 -27.83 18.80
CA LYS A 59 3.38 -29.23 18.47
C LYS A 59 3.90 -30.22 19.52
N THR A 60 5.10 -30.02 20.05
CA THR A 60 5.76 -30.92 20.97
C THR A 60 5.52 -30.59 22.45
N GLY A 61 4.95 -29.41 22.74
CA GLY A 61 4.77 -28.91 24.11
C GLY A 61 6.09 -28.53 24.80
N ARG A 62 7.17 -28.32 24.03
CA ARG A 62 8.53 -28.05 24.55
C ARG A 62 9.03 -26.69 24.10
N SER A 63 9.78 -25.99 24.95
CA SER A 63 10.34 -24.67 24.64
C SER A 63 11.25 -24.70 23.39
N PRO A 64 11.21 -23.67 22.49
CA PRO A 64 12.20 -23.51 21.44
C PRO A 64 13.62 -23.42 21.96
N LYS A 65 13.83 -22.83 23.15
CA LYS A 65 15.14 -22.79 23.84
C LYS A 65 15.73 -24.18 24.12
N GLN A 66 14.88 -25.22 24.24
CA GLN A 66 15.29 -26.60 24.43
C GLN A 66 15.38 -27.37 23.10
N THR A 67 14.38 -27.25 22.25
CA THR A 67 14.27 -28.04 21.04
C THR A 67 15.24 -27.61 19.94
N VAL A 68 15.55 -26.31 19.83
CA VAL A 68 16.48 -25.80 18.82
C VAL A 68 17.90 -26.34 19.01
N PRO A 69 18.53 -26.27 20.19
CA PRO A 69 19.86 -26.86 20.40
C PRO A 69 19.92 -28.36 20.14
N GLU A 70 18.87 -29.11 20.51
CA GLU A 70 18.80 -30.57 20.25
C GLU A 70 18.74 -30.86 18.75
N ASN A 71 17.92 -30.12 18.00
CA ASN A 71 17.80 -30.26 16.55
C ASN A 71 19.11 -29.88 15.86
N ILE A 72 19.77 -28.79 16.28
CA ILE A 72 21.09 -28.38 15.78
C ILE A 72 22.10 -29.51 15.98
N ALA A 73 22.17 -30.10 17.17
CA ALA A 73 23.10 -31.18 17.45
C ALA A 73 22.86 -32.39 16.52
N ASN A 74 21.59 -32.73 16.26
CA ASN A 74 21.25 -33.80 15.34
C ASN A 74 21.63 -33.47 13.89
N PHE A 75 21.29 -32.27 13.39
CA PHE A 75 21.63 -31.81 12.04
C PHE A 75 23.16 -31.80 11.83
N LYS A 76 23.90 -31.29 12.79
CA LYS A 76 25.36 -31.29 12.80
C LYS A 76 25.93 -32.70 12.70
N ASN A 77 25.41 -33.64 13.51
CA ASN A 77 25.82 -35.05 13.44
C ASN A 77 25.52 -35.64 12.06
N GLN A 78 24.38 -35.33 11.44
CA GLN A 78 24.03 -35.82 10.10
C GLN A 78 25.01 -35.30 9.04
N LEU A 79 25.34 -33.98 9.05
CA LEU A 79 26.32 -33.38 8.13
C LEU A 79 27.73 -33.93 8.34
N GLN A 80 28.14 -34.18 9.59
CA GLN A 80 29.43 -34.80 9.90
C GLN A 80 29.49 -36.26 9.39
N ARG A 81 28.39 -37.01 9.51
CA ARG A 81 28.32 -38.41 9.04
C ARG A 81 28.42 -38.54 7.51
N VAL A 82 27.91 -37.59 6.74
CA VAL A 82 28.09 -37.54 5.30
C VAL A 82 29.44 -36.95 4.91
N GLY A 83 30.23 -36.53 5.87
CA GLY A 83 31.60 -36.04 5.67
C GLY A 83 31.71 -34.63 5.08
N ALA A 84 30.70 -33.78 5.26
CA ALA A 84 30.76 -32.40 4.78
C ALA A 84 31.97 -31.64 5.38
N SER A 85 32.77 -30.99 4.51
CA SER A 85 34.04 -30.36 4.88
C SER A 85 33.88 -28.95 5.43
N ILE A 86 32.86 -28.78 6.26
CA ILE A 86 32.49 -27.54 6.93
C ILE A 86 33.53 -27.17 7.99
N ASP A 87 33.83 -25.88 8.11
CA ASP A 87 34.63 -25.35 9.21
C ASP A 87 33.75 -25.13 10.45
N TRP A 88 33.66 -26.17 11.27
CA TRP A 88 32.84 -26.16 12.50
C TRP A 88 33.34 -25.18 13.57
N THR A 89 34.52 -24.58 13.40
CA THR A 89 35.01 -23.51 14.30
C THR A 89 34.33 -22.17 14.01
N ARG A 90 33.69 -22.06 12.86
CA ARG A 90 32.97 -20.87 12.36
C ARG A 90 31.45 -21.08 12.36
N GLU A 91 30.98 -21.97 13.22
CA GLU A 91 29.55 -22.23 13.41
C GLU A 91 28.85 -21.06 14.11
N ILE A 92 27.70 -20.66 13.60
CA ILE A 92 26.86 -19.60 14.18
C ILE A 92 25.41 -20.10 14.38
N ASN A 93 24.74 -19.49 15.37
CA ASN A 93 23.33 -19.73 15.64
C ASN A 93 22.61 -18.39 15.75
N THR A 94 21.64 -18.14 14.86
CA THR A 94 20.94 -16.85 14.78
C THR A 94 20.11 -16.54 16.04
N SER A 95 19.73 -17.56 16.84
CA SER A 95 19.04 -17.35 18.12
C SER A 95 19.97 -17.17 19.33
N ASP A 96 21.29 -17.19 19.12
CA ASP A 96 22.24 -16.86 20.19
C ASP A 96 22.22 -15.35 20.47
N PRO A 97 22.04 -14.92 21.74
CA PRO A 97 22.12 -13.52 22.11
C PRO A 97 23.39 -12.81 21.65
N ALA A 98 24.54 -13.51 21.65
CA ALA A 98 25.81 -12.95 21.17
C ALA A 98 25.79 -12.66 19.66
N TYR A 99 24.97 -13.37 18.89
CA TYR A 99 24.78 -13.17 17.47
C TYR A 99 23.68 -12.13 17.20
N TYR A 100 22.45 -12.31 17.72
CA TYR A 100 21.34 -11.44 17.34
C TYR A 100 21.43 -10.01 17.93
N LYS A 101 22.31 -9.76 18.88
CA LYS A 101 22.61 -8.39 19.29
C LYS A 101 23.03 -7.51 18.11
N TRP A 102 23.66 -8.10 17.09
CA TRP A 102 24.07 -7.36 15.88
C TRP A 102 22.89 -7.06 14.97
N THR A 103 21.89 -7.96 14.92
CA THR A 103 20.60 -7.68 14.25
C THR A 103 19.90 -6.51 14.93
N GLN A 104 19.87 -6.51 16.26
CA GLN A 104 19.30 -5.42 17.06
C GLN A 104 20.06 -4.11 16.83
N TRP A 105 21.39 -4.15 16.83
CA TRP A 105 22.22 -2.99 16.54
C TRP A 105 22.00 -2.44 15.11
N ILE A 106 21.86 -3.29 14.11
CA ILE A 106 21.50 -2.87 12.76
C ILE A 106 20.13 -2.16 12.77
N PHE A 107 19.15 -2.70 13.49
CA PHE A 107 17.86 -2.07 13.64
C PHE A 107 17.97 -0.66 14.25
N THR A 108 18.80 -0.50 15.33
CA THR A 108 19.00 0.83 15.94
C THR A 108 19.56 1.83 14.92
N LYS A 109 20.52 1.39 14.09
CA LYS A 109 21.11 2.27 13.06
C LYS A 109 20.13 2.62 11.93
N LEU A 110 19.22 1.71 11.59
CA LEU A 110 18.14 2.01 10.62
C LEU A 110 17.11 2.97 11.22
N PHE A 111 16.76 2.79 12.50
CA PHE A 111 15.85 3.69 13.20
C PHE A 111 16.42 5.11 13.33
N GLU A 112 17.69 5.26 13.75
CA GLU A 112 18.39 6.54 13.86
C GLU A 112 18.42 7.31 12.52
N ARG A 113 18.45 6.59 11.39
CA ARG A 113 18.41 7.17 10.05
C ARG A 113 17.01 7.40 9.50
N GLY A 114 15.95 7.13 10.28
CA GLY A 114 14.57 7.24 9.82
C GLY A 114 14.16 6.17 8.79
N LEU A 115 14.97 5.11 8.62
CA LEU A 115 14.70 4.00 7.71
C LEU A 115 13.85 2.89 8.35
N ALA A 116 13.71 2.87 9.67
CA ALA A 116 12.77 2.02 10.38
C ALA A 116 11.67 2.88 11.00
N TYR A 117 10.40 2.53 10.78
CA TYR A 117 9.24 3.29 11.26
C TYR A 117 8.06 2.38 11.55
N GLN A 118 7.09 2.88 12.32
CA GLN A 118 5.84 2.18 12.60
C GLN A 118 4.66 2.83 11.90
N LYS A 119 3.75 1.98 11.40
CA LYS A 119 2.41 2.41 10.98
C LYS A 119 1.40 1.29 11.15
N ASP A 120 0.11 1.63 11.18
CA ASP A 120 -0.96 0.66 11.10
C ASP A 120 -1.05 0.11 9.68
N SER A 121 -1.19 -1.21 9.57
CA SER A 121 -1.29 -1.91 8.30
C SER A 121 -2.26 -3.08 8.41
N LEU A 122 -3.07 -3.28 7.37
CA LEU A 122 -3.99 -4.41 7.28
C LEU A 122 -3.21 -5.70 7.03
N GLN A 123 -3.28 -6.64 7.98
CA GLN A 123 -2.62 -7.94 7.90
C GLN A 123 -3.65 -9.06 7.79
N TRP A 124 -3.31 -10.12 7.05
CA TRP A 124 -4.08 -11.35 7.08
C TRP A 124 -3.98 -12.01 8.45
N TRP A 125 -5.11 -12.32 9.03
CA TRP A 125 -5.23 -12.92 10.35
C TRP A 125 -6.02 -14.22 10.28
N CYS A 126 -5.45 -15.30 10.81
CA CYS A 126 -6.17 -16.56 11.03
C CYS A 126 -6.80 -16.57 12.42
N PRO A 127 -8.14 -16.51 12.56
CA PRO A 127 -8.79 -16.50 13.87
C PRO A 127 -8.59 -17.80 14.65
N LYS A 128 -8.45 -18.94 13.96
CA LYS A 128 -8.28 -20.26 14.59
C LYS A 128 -6.85 -20.47 15.08
N ASP A 129 -5.85 -20.19 14.24
CA ASP A 129 -4.44 -20.33 14.62
C ASP A 129 -3.92 -19.10 15.39
N LYS A 130 -4.75 -18.03 15.51
CA LYS A 130 -4.43 -16.76 16.17
C LYS A 130 -3.07 -16.21 15.70
N THR A 131 -2.92 -16.07 14.38
CA THR A 131 -1.64 -15.70 13.78
C THR A 131 -1.81 -14.80 12.57
N VAL A 132 -0.82 -13.90 12.40
CA VAL A 132 -0.63 -13.15 11.15
C VAL A 132 -0.10 -14.11 10.08
N LEU A 133 -0.64 -13.97 8.87
CA LEU A 133 -0.25 -14.75 7.71
C LEU A 133 0.37 -13.85 6.64
N ALA A 134 1.40 -14.34 5.99
CA ALA A 134 1.88 -13.76 4.74
C ALA A 134 0.89 -14.05 3.59
N ASN A 135 0.97 -13.29 2.50
CA ASN A 135 0.07 -13.48 1.35
C ASN A 135 0.12 -14.91 0.80
N GLU A 136 1.31 -15.54 0.79
CA GLU A 136 1.54 -16.91 0.32
C GLU A 136 0.91 -17.98 1.23
N GLN A 137 0.53 -17.61 2.43
CA GLN A 137 -0.09 -18.47 3.43
C GLN A 137 -1.62 -18.38 3.43
N VAL A 138 -2.19 -17.62 2.51
CA VAL A 138 -3.63 -17.50 2.30
C VAL A 138 -3.96 -18.10 0.93
N ILE A 139 -4.80 -19.14 0.93
CA ILE A 139 -5.21 -19.88 -0.28
C ILE A 139 -6.75 -19.85 -0.31
N ASP A 140 -7.33 -19.32 -1.37
CA ASP A 140 -8.80 -19.18 -1.53
C ASP A 140 -9.48 -18.52 -0.31
N GLY A 141 -8.83 -17.47 0.27
CA GLY A 141 -9.34 -16.78 1.46
C GLY A 141 -9.27 -17.58 2.76
N LYS A 142 -8.50 -18.67 2.76
CA LYS A 142 -8.34 -19.56 3.92
C LYS A 142 -6.89 -19.68 4.35
N CYS A 143 -6.69 -20.01 5.61
CA CYS A 143 -5.37 -20.32 6.16
C CYS A 143 -4.82 -21.62 5.55
N TRP A 144 -3.64 -21.56 4.96
CA TRP A 144 -2.94 -22.71 4.35
C TRP A 144 -2.75 -23.91 5.30
N ARG A 145 -2.83 -23.65 6.61
CA ARG A 145 -2.52 -24.62 7.67
C ARG A 145 -3.76 -25.26 8.28
N CYS A 146 -4.81 -24.48 8.55
CA CYS A 146 -6.00 -24.98 9.28
C CYS A 146 -7.29 -24.85 8.48
N ASP A 147 -7.22 -24.39 7.24
CA ASP A 147 -8.35 -24.21 6.29
C ASP A 147 -9.49 -23.30 6.81
N SER A 148 -9.22 -22.53 7.87
CA SER A 148 -10.18 -21.55 8.38
C SER A 148 -10.18 -20.29 7.53
N VAL A 149 -11.36 -19.68 7.36
CA VAL A 149 -11.48 -18.38 6.69
C VAL A 149 -10.65 -17.34 7.44
N VAL A 150 -9.82 -16.61 6.71
CA VAL A 150 -8.98 -15.55 7.26
C VAL A 150 -9.64 -14.19 7.09
N VAL A 151 -9.25 -13.23 7.93
CA VAL A 151 -9.76 -11.85 7.90
C VAL A 151 -8.60 -10.87 7.81
N LYS A 152 -8.85 -9.68 7.23
CA LYS A 152 -7.88 -8.58 7.32
C LYS A 152 -8.09 -7.85 8.66
N LYS A 153 -6.99 -7.63 9.39
CA LYS A 153 -6.99 -6.97 10.69
C LYS A 153 -5.98 -5.83 10.70
N PRO A 154 -6.34 -4.60 11.12
CA PRO A 154 -5.39 -3.53 11.30
C PRO A 154 -4.47 -3.85 12.48
N MET A 155 -3.16 -3.73 12.26
CA MET A 155 -2.14 -3.98 13.27
C MET A 155 -0.98 -3.02 13.09
N LYS A 156 -0.44 -2.50 14.21
CA LYS A 156 0.77 -1.68 14.19
C LYS A 156 1.97 -2.55 13.85
N GLN A 157 2.70 -2.16 12.79
CA GLN A 157 3.83 -2.91 12.23
C GLN A 157 5.07 -2.03 12.11
N TRP A 158 6.26 -2.66 12.27
CA TRP A 158 7.53 -2.06 11.90
C TRP A 158 7.81 -2.28 10.42
N PHE A 159 8.25 -1.22 9.77
CA PHE A 159 8.63 -1.21 8.36
C PHE A 159 10.06 -0.74 8.19
N PHE A 160 10.75 -1.28 7.18
CA PHE A 160 11.99 -0.70 6.65
C PHE A 160 11.71 -0.02 5.33
N LYS A 161 12.18 1.24 5.19
CA LYS A 161 12.08 2.04 3.96
C LYS A 161 13.06 1.55 2.89
N ILE A 162 12.90 0.33 2.42
CA ILE A 162 13.75 -0.21 1.36
C ILE A 162 13.54 0.52 0.03
N THR A 163 12.40 1.19 -0.15
CA THR A 163 12.09 1.99 -1.34
C THR A 163 13.02 3.20 -1.52
N GLU A 164 13.63 3.72 -0.45
CA GLU A 164 14.62 4.79 -0.51
C GLU A 164 15.86 4.43 -1.36
N TYR A 165 16.13 3.13 -1.50
CA TYR A 165 17.27 2.62 -2.26
C TYR A 165 16.89 2.12 -3.66
N ALA A 166 15.63 2.26 -4.09
CA ALA A 166 15.13 1.69 -5.33
C ALA A 166 15.90 2.19 -6.56
N ASP A 167 16.12 3.50 -6.66
CA ASP A 167 16.88 4.08 -7.78
C ASP A 167 18.35 3.69 -7.77
N GLN A 168 18.99 3.67 -6.60
CA GLN A 168 20.38 3.24 -6.47
C GLN A 168 20.54 1.78 -6.88
N LEU A 169 19.66 0.90 -6.41
CA LEU A 169 19.66 -0.52 -6.78
C LEU A 169 19.51 -0.72 -8.29
N LEU A 170 18.62 0.05 -8.94
CA LEU A 170 18.45 -0.01 -10.38
C LEU A 170 19.67 0.51 -11.14
N ALA A 171 20.30 1.60 -10.68
CA ALA A 171 21.46 2.19 -11.31
C ALA A 171 22.71 1.28 -11.24
N GLU A 172 22.87 0.54 -10.13
CA GLU A 172 24.02 -0.34 -9.92
C GLU A 172 23.83 -1.76 -10.53
N LEU A 173 22.57 -2.16 -10.82
CA LEU A 173 22.24 -3.50 -11.30
C LEU A 173 22.94 -3.91 -12.61
N PRO A 174 23.12 -3.04 -13.63
CA PRO A 174 23.84 -3.39 -14.84
C PRO A 174 25.31 -3.77 -14.61
N GLU A 175 25.94 -3.17 -13.59
CA GLU A 175 27.35 -3.36 -13.21
C GLU A 175 27.63 -4.70 -12.49
N MET A 176 26.57 -5.37 -12.03
CA MET A 176 26.70 -6.64 -11.30
C MET A 176 27.09 -7.78 -12.24
N ASP A 177 28.01 -8.64 -11.80
CA ASP A 177 28.34 -9.90 -12.49
C ASP A 177 27.27 -10.97 -12.20
N TRP A 178 26.04 -10.69 -12.62
CA TRP A 178 24.89 -11.57 -12.47
C TRP A 178 24.35 -12.00 -13.83
N PRO A 179 23.75 -13.21 -13.93
CA PRO A 179 23.03 -13.62 -15.13
C PRO A 179 21.92 -12.63 -15.50
N ASP A 180 21.74 -12.34 -16.79
CA ASP A 180 20.74 -11.38 -17.29
C ASP A 180 19.31 -11.69 -16.79
N LYS A 181 18.97 -12.97 -16.70
CA LYS A 181 17.68 -13.41 -16.15
C LYS A 181 17.46 -12.90 -14.72
N ILE A 182 18.51 -12.86 -13.91
CA ILE A 182 18.43 -12.37 -12.53
C ILE A 182 18.31 -10.85 -12.52
N LYS A 183 19.10 -10.13 -13.35
CA LYS A 183 18.99 -8.68 -13.49
C LYS A 183 17.58 -8.28 -13.88
N THR A 184 17.03 -8.87 -14.94
CA THR A 184 15.65 -8.62 -15.38
C THR A 184 14.61 -8.93 -14.29
N ALA A 185 14.82 -10.00 -13.51
CA ALA A 185 13.94 -10.33 -12.39
C ALA A 185 13.97 -9.25 -11.29
N GLN A 186 15.17 -8.70 -10.99
CA GLN A 186 15.31 -7.62 -10.01
C GLN A 186 14.71 -6.30 -10.51
N GLU A 187 14.94 -5.93 -11.78
CA GLU A 187 14.31 -4.77 -12.41
C GLU A 187 12.78 -4.84 -12.32
N ASN A 188 12.21 -5.99 -12.68
CA ASN A 188 10.76 -6.22 -12.61
C ASN A 188 10.24 -6.22 -11.17
N TRP A 189 11.04 -6.67 -10.20
CA TRP A 189 10.68 -6.66 -8.78
C TRP A 189 10.64 -5.24 -8.22
N ILE A 190 11.65 -4.42 -8.52
CA ILE A 190 11.69 -3.00 -8.16
C ILE A 190 10.58 -2.26 -8.91
N GLY A 191 10.43 -2.53 -10.21
CA GLY A 191 9.31 -2.10 -11.03
C GLY A 191 9.12 -0.60 -11.05
N LYS A 192 10.20 0.15 -11.35
CA LYS A 192 10.13 1.61 -11.56
C LYS A 192 9.19 1.93 -12.71
N SER A 193 8.32 2.89 -12.51
CA SER A 193 7.41 3.40 -13.53
C SER A 193 7.30 4.92 -13.43
N GLU A 194 7.51 5.60 -14.53
CA GLU A 194 7.40 7.04 -14.67
C GLU A 194 6.09 7.38 -15.42
N GLY A 195 5.38 8.40 -14.96
CA GLY A 195 4.09 8.78 -15.51
C GLY A 195 3.54 10.03 -14.86
N ALA A 196 2.23 10.15 -14.79
CA ALA A 196 1.55 11.28 -14.17
C ALA A 196 0.47 10.82 -13.18
N GLU A 197 0.33 11.56 -12.09
CA GLU A 197 -0.89 11.61 -11.31
C GLU A 197 -1.82 12.65 -11.94
N ILE A 198 -3.08 12.26 -12.23
CA ILE A 198 -4.06 13.12 -12.86
C ILE A 198 -5.36 13.06 -12.08
N THR A 199 -5.90 14.21 -11.72
CA THR A 199 -7.13 14.33 -10.95
C THR A 199 -8.33 14.53 -11.86
N PHE A 200 -9.30 13.63 -11.72
CA PHE A 200 -10.59 13.66 -12.39
C PHE A 200 -11.64 14.24 -11.43
N SER A 201 -12.37 15.25 -11.86
CA SER A 201 -13.52 15.72 -11.11
C SER A 201 -14.67 14.72 -11.19
N LEU A 202 -15.62 14.80 -10.25
CA LEU A 202 -16.84 14.00 -10.36
C LEU A 202 -17.79 14.60 -11.41
N GLY A 203 -18.52 13.76 -12.10
CA GLY A 203 -19.57 14.14 -13.03
C GLY A 203 -20.82 14.68 -12.32
N VAL A 204 -20.60 15.65 -11.46
CA VAL A 204 -21.63 16.37 -10.72
C VAL A 204 -21.50 17.86 -11.02
N LYS A 205 -22.60 18.50 -11.41
CA LYS A 205 -22.61 19.93 -11.61
C LYS A 205 -22.79 20.60 -10.24
N PRO A 206 -21.79 21.32 -9.70
CA PRO A 206 -21.96 21.99 -8.43
C PRO A 206 -22.99 23.12 -8.54
N ALA A 207 -23.86 23.25 -7.52
CA ALA A 207 -24.83 24.34 -7.45
C ALA A 207 -24.18 25.67 -7.05
N ASP A 208 -23.12 25.63 -6.22
CA ASP A 208 -22.31 26.76 -5.77
C ASP A 208 -20.95 26.26 -5.28
N SER A 209 -20.07 27.14 -4.81
CA SER A 209 -18.76 26.81 -4.24
C SER A 209 -18.59 27.29 -2.80
N LEU A 210 -17.83 26.52 -2.02
CA LEU A 210 -17.44 26.86 -0.65
C LEU A 210 -15.91 26.99 -0.56
N LYS A 211 -15.41 28.15 -0.11
CA LYS A 211 -13.98 28.45 -0.02
C LYS A 211 -13.49 28.27 1.42
N PHE A 212 -12.30 27.67 1.56
CA PHE A 212 -11.66 27.37 2.83
C PHE A 212 -10.18 27.78 2.82
N THR A 213 -9.59 27.99 3.98
CA THR A 213 -8.14 28.17 4.11
C THR A 213 -7.43 26.80 3.95
N PRO A 214 -6.11 26.77 3.65
CA PRO A 214 -5.37 25.51 3.54
C PRO A 214 -5.50 24.61 4.79
N GLU A 215 -5.47 25.20 5.98
CA GLU A 215 -5.64 24.47 7.25
C GLU A 215 -7.00 23.78 7.35
N LEU A 216 -8.08 24.46 6.97
CA LEU A 216 -9.43 23.90 6.99
C LEU A 216 -9.63 22.85 5.89
N THR A 217 -8.94 22.99 4.76
CA THR A 217 -8.94 22.01 3.67
C THR A 217 -8.46 20.64 4.16
N GLU A 218 -7.37 20.58 4.91
CA GLU A 218 -6.87 19.31 5.47
C GLU A 218 -7.82 18.69 6.52
N LYS A 219 -8.46 19.53 7.34
CA LYS A 219 -9.50 19.08 8.28
C LYS A 219 -10.73 18.48 7.56
N ILE A 220 -11.09 19.03 6.40
CA ILE A 220 -12.20 18.52 5.57
C ILE A 220 -11.81 17.17 4.94
N LYS A 221 -10.63 17.11 4.32
CA LYS A 221 -10.12 15.87 3.70
C LYS A 221 -10.02 14.71 4.70
N SER A 222 -9.60 15.00 5.93
CA SER A 222 -9.53 14.01 7.01
C SER A 222 -10.87 13.64 7.64
N GLY A 223 -11.97 14.33 7.29
CA GLY A 223 -13.29 14.14 7.91
C GLY A 223 -13.45 14.79 9.28
N ALA A 224 -12.44 15.50 9.79
CA ALA A 224 -12.52 16.21 11.06
C ALA A 224 -13.43 17.44 10.98
N LYS A 225 -13.67 17.98 9.78
CA LYS A 225 -14.59 19.08 9.55
C LYS A 225 -15.66 18.69 8.53
N THR A 226 -16.91 18.59 8.98
CA THR A 226 -18.09 18.21 8.19
C THR A 226 -19.18 19.26 8.22
N SER A 227 -18.91 20.44 8.78
CA SER A 227 -19.84 21.55 8.87
C SER A 227 -19.14 22.90 8.66
N THR A 228 -19.86 23.88 8.13
CA THR A 228 -19.37 25.26 7.96
C THR A 228 -20.47 26.28 8.20
N ILE A 229 -20.10 27.41 8.83
CA ILE A 229 -20.99 28.51 9.18
C ILE A 229 -20.66 29.71 8.31
N ARG A 230 -21.66 30.31 7.64
CA ARG A 230 -21.46 31.39 6.67
C ARG A 230 -22.44 32.53 6.94
N LEU A 231 -21.93 33.76 6.97
CA LEU A 231 -22.76 34.95 7.00
C LEU A 231 -23.47 35.14 5.65
N ASP A 232 -22.71 35.02 4.55
CA ASP A 232 -23.25 35.09 3.20
C ASP A 232 -23.83 33.73 2.81
N ALA A 233 -25.14 33.64 2.71
CA ALA A 233 -25.82 32.44 2.28
C ALA A 233 -25.46 32.12 0.82
N LYS A 234 -25.04 30.86 0.59
CA LYS A 234 -24.87 30.30 -0.75
C LYS A 234 -26.20 29.74 -1.23
N ASN A 235 -26.34 29.62 -2.55
CA ASN A 235 -27.53 29.00 -3.14
C ASN A 235 -27.43 27.45 -3.10
N LEU A 236 -27.42 26.90 -1.87
CA LEU A 236 -27.26 25.49 -1.59
C LEU A 236 -28.40 25.00 -0.69
N ALA A 237 -29.00 23.90 -1.07
CA ALA A 237 -30.01 23.17 -0.30
C ALA A 237 -29.50 21.77 0.09
N ALA A 238 -30.18 21.09 1.00
CA ALA A 238 -29.89 19.69 1.31
C ALA A 238 -30.08 18.83 0.06
N GLY A 239 -29.10 17.99 -0.24
CA GLY A 239 -28.99 17.18 -1.46
C GLY A 239 -28.15 17.79 -2.58
N ASP A 240 -27.90 19.12 -2.55
CA ASP A 240 -27.03 19.76 -3.54
C ASP A 240 -25.56 19.37 -3.36
N VAL A 241 -24.80 19.54 -4.43
CA VAL A 241 -23.34 19.41 -4.42
C VAL A 241 -22.71 20.79 -4.50
N ALA A 242 -21.78 21.08 -3.60
CA ALA A 242 -20.93 22.26 -3.64
C ALA A 242 -19.51 21.90 -4.08
N GLU A 243 -18.86 22.76 -4.86
CA GLU A 243 -17.43 22.64 -5.11
C GLU A 243 -16.65 23.19 -3.91
N LEU A 244 -15.67 22.45 -3.45
CA LEU A 244 -14.80 22.85 -2.35
C LEU A 244 -13.49 23.41 -2.90
N MET A 245 -13.17 24.63 -2.51
CA MET A 245 -12.01 25.36 -3.00
C MET A 245 -11.10 25.78 -1.83
N THR A 246 -9.80 25.54 -1.99
CA THR A 246 -8.77 26.13 -1.14
C THR A 246 -8.46 27.54 -1.63
N ARG A 247 -8.34 28.49 -0.71
CA ARG A 247 -7.86 29.84 -0.97
C ARG A 247 -6.61 30.12 -0.15
N ASP A 248 -5.49 30.36 -0.85
CA ASP A 248 -4.23 30.80 -0.27
C ASP A 248 -3.79 32.12 -0.95
N GLY A 249 -3.95 33.21 -0.25
CA GLY A 249 -3.80 34.56 -0.83
C GLY A 249 -4.77 34.77 -2.01
N ASP A 250 -4.23 35.03 -3.20
CA ASP A 250 -5.00 35.18 -4.45
C ASP A 250 -5.23 33.85 -5.21
N ALA A 251 -4.49 32.81 -4.85
CA ALA A 251 -4.66 31.49 -5.47
C ALA A 251 -5.93 30.81 -4.95
N VAL A 252 -6.72 30.25 -5.86
CA VAL A 252 -7.95 29.51 -5.55
C VAL A 252 -7.95 28.24 -6.37
N GLU A 253 -7.94 27.07 -5.70
CA GLU A 253 -7.86 25.74 -6.33
C GLU A 253 -8.98 24.84 -5.81
N SER A 254 -9.56 24.03 -6.69
CA SER A 254 -10.53 23.02 -6.30
C SER A 254 -9.82 21.82 -5.67
N PHE A 255 -10.32 21.32 -4.52
CA PHE A 255 -9.79 20.12 -3.89
C PHE A 255 -10.81 18.98 -3.74
N GLY A 256 -12.02 19.19 -4.23
CA GLY A 256 -13.08 18.16 -4.21
C GLY A 256 -14.48 18.76 -4.19
N TYR A 257 -15.43 17.97 -3.77
CA TYR A 257 -16.84 18.35 -3.71
C TYR A 257 -17.42 18.02 -2.33
N ALA A 258 -18.55 18.64 -1.99
CA ALA A 258 -19.31 18.33 -0.80
C ALA A 258 -20.78 18.09 -1.15
N LYS A 259 -21.35 16.98 -0.72
CA LYS A 259 -22.79 16.77 -0.72
C LYS A 259 -23.37 17.47 0.53
N ILE A 260 -24.23 18.44 0.33
CA ILE A 260 -24.89 19.14 1.44
C ILE A 260 -25.93 18.19 2.04
N THR A 261 -25.76 17.87 3.31
CA THR A 261 -26.67 16.95 4.04
C THR A 261 -27.77 17.70 4.78
N ASN A 262 -27.47 18.93 5.25
CA ASN A 262 -28.42 19.75 5.99
C ASN A 262 -28.10 21.23 5.83
N VAL A 263 -29.13 22.08 5.90
CA VAL A 263 -28.99 23.55 5.87
C VAL A 263 -29.87 24.15 6.94
N GLN A 264 -29.28 24.95 7.83
CA GLN A 264 -29.97 25.66 8.89
C GLN A 264 -29.60 27.14 8.88
N LYS A 265 -30.52 28.01 9.35
CA LYS A 265 -30.26 29.42 9.52
C LYS A 265 -30.51 29.82 10.97
N LEU A 266 -29.43 30.09 11.70
CA LEU A 266 -29.47 30.37 13.13
C LEU A 266 -28.60 31.60 13.45
N PRO A 267 -28.98 32.44 14.46
CA PRO A 267 -28.09 33.42 15.01
C PRO A 267 -26.99 32.75 15.87
N PRO A 268 -25.78 33.33 16.00
CA PRO A 268 -24.68 32.78 16.78
C PRO A 268 -25.05 32.35 18.20
N LYS A 269 -25.92 33.05 18.88
CA LYS A 269 -26.40 32.73 20.23
C LYS A 269 -27.17 31.39 20.32
N GLU A 270 -27.73 30.92 19.20
CA GLU A 270 -28.48 29.63 19.10
C GLU A 270 -27.62 28.51 18.54
N ILE A 271 -26.40 28.80 18.04
CA ILE A 271 -25.45 27.82 17.56
C ILE A 271 -24.67 27.25 18.75
N SER A 272 -24.66 25.92 18.89
CA SER A 272 -23.88 25.25 19.94
C SER A 272 -22.39 25.61 19.88
N ASN A 273 -21.79 25.88 21.05
CA ASN A 273 -20.34 26.13 21.15
C ASN A 273 -19.51 24.86 20.87
N ASP A 274 -20.12 23.69 20.98
CA ASP A 274 -19.53 22.39 20.65
C ASP A 274 -20.37 21.71 19.56
N MET A 275 -20.31 22.27 18.36
CA MET A 275 -21.06 21.74 17.22
C MET A 275 -20.27 20.61 16.55
N PRO A 276 -20.87 19.41 16.37
CA PRO A 276 -20.19 18.30 15.70
C PRO A 276 -19.66 18.68 14.31
N GLY A 277 -18.42 18.30 14.02
CA GLY A 277 -17.78 18.57 12.72
C GLY A 277 -17.40 20.04 12.47
N HIS A 278 -17.43 20.87 13.50
CA HIS A 278 -16.95 22.25 13.49
C HIS A 278 -15.96 22.49 14.63
N GLU A 279 -15.29 23.64 14.63
CA GLU A 279 -14.44 24.05 15.76
C GLU A 279 -15.32 24.35 16.98
N SER A 280 -14.84 23.95 18.17
CA SER A 280 -15.50 24.24 19.45
C SER A 280 -15.06 25.59 20.02
N TYR A 281 -15.95 26.26 20.72
CA TYR A 281 -15.70 27.55 21.39
C TYR A 281 -15.97 27.39 22.88
N SER A 282 -15.19 28.10 23.72
CA SER A 282 -15.36 28.06 25.17
C SER A 282 -16.64 28.77 25.63
N ASP A 283 -17.00 29.85 24.93
CA ASP A 283 -18.20 30.65 25.19
C ASP A 283 -18.67 31.43 23.94
N ASP A 284 -19.81 32.14 24.07
CA ASP A 284 -20.36 32.95 22.99
C ASP A 284 -19.48 34.16 22.61
N ASN A 285 -18.62 34.66 23.53
CA ASN A 285 -17.73 35.77 23.23
C ASN A 285 -16.57 35.31 22.34
N GLU A 286 -15.99 34.16 22.64
CA GLU A 286 -14.96 33.57 21.79
C GLU A 286 -15.52 33.22 20.38
N LYS A 287 -16.72 32.66 20.33
CA LYS A 287 -17.42 32.41 19.08
C LYS A 287 -17.67 33.67 18.27
N LEU A 288 -18.16 34.72 18.92
CA LEU A 288 -18.37 36.03 18.28
C LEU A 288 -17.05 36.62 17.77
N ALA A 289 -15.99 36.57 18.58
CA ALA A 289 -14.67 37.07 18.18
C ALA A 289 -14.13 36.29 16.95
N ALA A 290 -14.33 34.98 16.89
CA ALA A 290 -13.96 34.19 15.73
C ALA A 290 -14.75 34.61 14.48
N PHE A 291 -16.07 34.84 14.59
CA PHE A 291 -16.89 35.28 13.47
C PHE A 291 -16.51 36.73 13.03
N GLN A 292 -16.26 37.63 13.97
CA GLN A 292 -15.81 38.98 13.66
C GLN A 292 -14.45 39.00 12.95
N LYS A 293 -13.56 38.08 13.25
CA LYS A 293 -12.28 37.94 12.55
C LYS A 293 -12.46 37.64 11.04
N PHE A 294 -13.49 36.86 10.66
CA PHE A 294 -13.75 36.51 9.27
C PHE A 294 -14.69 37.47 8.54
N TYR A 295 -15.66 38.07 9.24
CA TYR A 295 -16.76 38.83 8.63
C TYR A 295 -16.79 40.31 9.03
N GLY A 296 -15.88 40.73 9.91
CA GLY A 296 -15.75 42.14 10.35
C GLY A 296 -16.43 42.42 11.69
N ALA A 297 -15.98 43.49 12.36
CA ALA A 297 -16.39 43.88 13.72
C ALA A 297 -17.88 44.26 13.87
N GLN A 298 -18.60 44.44 12.76
CA GLN A 298 -20.03 44.77 12.74
C GLN A 298 -20.93 43.53 13.04
N VAL A 299 -20.38 42.34 13.00
CA VAL A 299 -21.12 41.08 13.27
C VAL A 299 -21.51 40.99 14.74
N THR A 300 -22.73 40.63 15.00
CA THR A 300 -23.33 40.47 16.34
C THR A 300 -23.86 39.05 16.57
N LEU A 301 -24.21 38.76 17.81
CA LEU A 301 -24.83 37.45 18.18
C LEU A 301 -26.26 37.26 17.63
N ASP A 302 -26.89 38.31 17.11
CA ASP A 302 -28.25 38.28 16.55
C ASP A 302 -28.27 38.18 15.02
N ASP A 303 -27.14 38.32 14.35
CA ASP A 303 -27.05 38.17 12.90
C ASP A 303 -27.32 36.73 12.47
N LYS A 304 -28.01 36.54 11.34
CA LYS A 304 -28.37 35.21 10.85
C LYS A 304 -27.26 34.65 10.01
N PHE A 305 -26.71 33.51 10.47
CA PHE A 305 -25.75 32.69 9.74
C PHE A 305 -26.42 31.47 9.13
N THR A 306 -25.91 31.02 8.00
CA THR A 306 -26.30 29.75 7.39
C THR A 306 -25.25 28.70 7.73
N ILE A 307 -25.72 27.59 8.29
CA ILE A 307 -24.92 26.41 8.62
C ILE A 307 -25.17 25.40 7.51
N TYR A 308 -24.09 24.89 6.93
CA TYR A 308 -24.10 23.81 5.96
C TYR A 308 -23.39 22.61 6.59
N ASP A 309 -24.15 21.52 6.84
CA ASP A 309 -23.56 20.23 7.13
C ASP A 309 -23.35 19.49 5.80
N PHE A 310 -22.20 18.82 5.66
CA PHE A 310 -21.83 18.23 4.38
C PHE A 310 -21.00 16.95 4.54
N GLU A 311 -21.06 16.11 3.53
CA GLU A 311 -20.22 14.96 3.33
C GLU A 311 -19.18 15.29 2.23
N PHE A 312 -17.90 15.08 2.52
CA PHE A 312 -16.83 15.30 1.57
C PHE A 312 -16.81 14.22 0.49
N LEU A 313 -16.82 14.64 -0.77
CA LEU A 313 -16.67 13.79 -1.95
C LEU A 313 -15.32 14.12 -2.61
N PRO A 314 -14.30 13.27 -2.46
CA PRO A 314 -13.00 13.53 -3.03
C PRO A 314 -13.03 13.44 -4.56
N ALA A 315 -12.29 14.30 -5.25
CA ALA A 315 -11.94 14.08 -6.64
C ALA A 315 -11.09 12.79 -6.76
N ILE A 316 -11.14 12.11 -7.92
CA ILE A 316 -10.44 10.85 -8.10
C ILE A 316 -9.10 11.12 -8.77
N THR A 317 -8.00 10.88 -8.07
CA THR A 317 -6.66 10.95 -8.64
C THR A 317 -6.23 9.58 -9.13
N VAL A 318 -5.78 9.48 -10.37
CA VAL A 318 -5.24 8.27 -10.97
C VAL A 318 -3.75 8.42 -11.23
N PHE A 319 -3.00 7.32 -11.17
CA PHE A 319 -1.64 7.27 -11.69
C PHE A 319 -1.63 6.50 -13.01
N THR A 320 -1.00 7.07 -14.04
CA THR A 320 -0.83 6.41 -15.34
C THR A 320 0.59 6.57 -15.87
N THR A 321 1.15 5.51 -16.46
CA THR A 321 2.39 5.55 -17.25
C THR A 321 2.15 5.94 -18.71
N ARG A 322 0.86 6.12 -19.08
CA ARG A 322 0.41 6.45 -20.43
C ARG A 322 -0.52 7.68 -20.41
N PRO A 323 -0.03 8.84 -19.92
CA PRO A 323 -0.85 10.05 -19.93
C PRO A 323 -1.21 10.51 -21.35
N ASP A 324 -0.41 10.14 -22.36
CA ASP A 324 -0.70 10.33 -23.78
C ASP A 324 -2.07 9.79 -24.21
N THR A 325 -2.51 8.69 -23.60
CA THR A 325 -3.76 8.02 -24.01
C THR A 325 -5.02 8.55 -23.30
N ILE A 326 -4.93 9.67 -22.58
CA ILE A 326 -6.04 10.19 -21.76
C ILE A 326 -7.33 10.45 -22.54
N PHE A 327 -7.25 10.83 -23.80
CA PHE A 327 -8.42 11.04 -24.68
C PHE A 327 -9.16 9.75 -25.03
N GLY A 328 -8.48 8.59 -24.91
CA GLY A 328 -9.06 7.26 -25.11
C GLY A 328 -9.61 6.64 -23.82
N SER A 329 -9.56 7.37 -22.70
CA SER A 329 -10.13 6.90 -21.43
C SER A 329 -11.64 6.94 -21.49
N THR A 330 -12.29 5.77 -21.49
CA THR A 330 -13.74 5.62 -21.63
C THR A 330 -14.45 5.17 -20.36
N PHE A 331 -13.70 4.74 -19.36
CA PHE A 331 -14.21 4.44 -18.01
C PHE A 331 -13.07 4.57 -16.99
N MET A 332 -13.44 4.57 -15.73
CA MET A 332 -12.52 4.60 -14.61
C MET A 332 -12.74 3.36 -13.74
N VAL A 333 -11.67 2.82 -13.17
CA VAL A 333 -11.76 1.69 -12.26
C VAL A 333 -11.01 1.99 -10.97
N ILE A 334 -11.68 1.74 -9.85
CA ILE A 334 -11.14 1.88 -8.51
C ILE A 334 -10.96 0.52 -7.83
N ALA A 335 -9.93 0.40 -7.01
CA ALA A 335 -9.67 -0.80 -6.24
C ALA A 335 -10.77 -1.02 -5.19
N PRO A 336 -11.19 -2.26 -4.93
CA PRO A 336 -12.20 -2.57 -3.91
C PRO A 336 -11.84 -2.13 -2.50
N GLU A 337 -10.53 -2.02 -2.20
CA GLU A 337 -10.01 -1.57 -0.90
C GLU A 337 -9.77 -0.06 -0.84
N SER A 338 -10.03 0.66 -1.92
CA SER A 338 -9.89 2.12 -1.97
C SER A 338 -10.93 2.80 -1.09
N GLU A 339 -10.57 3.92 -0.48
CA GLU A 339 -11.50 4.78 0.22
C GLU A 339 -12.65 5.31 -0.67
N TYR A 340 -12.44 5.31 -1.98
CA TYR A 340 -13.46 5.69 -2.96
C TYR A 340 -14.58 4.65 -3.09
N ALA A 341 -14.30 3.36 -2.79
CA ALA A 341 -15.20 2.25 -3.12
C ALA A 341 -16.56 2.33 -2.43
N GLU A 342 -16.62 2.91 -1.22
CA GLU A 342 -17.88 3.11 -0.50
C GLU A 342 -18.43 4.54 -0.69
N ARG A 343 -17.53 5.55 -0.78
CA ARG A 343 -17.92 6.97 -0.85
C ARG A 343 -18.55 7.39 -2.19
N LEU A 344 -18.21 6.71 -3.28
CA LEU A 344 -18.67 7.06 -4.63
C LEU A 344 -19.91 6.25 -5.08
N VAL A 345 -20.52 5.48 -4.21
CA VAL A 345 -21.71 4.67 -4.53
C VAL A 345 -22.96 5.55 -4.51
N LYS A 346 -23.63 5.65 -5.66
CA LYS A 346 -24.91 6.39 -5.74
C LYS A 346 -26.08 5.58 -5.14
N PRO A 347 -27.14 6.28 -4.67
CA PRO A 347 -28.39 5.64 -4.24
C PRO A 347 -28.93 4.67 -5.30
N GLY A 348 -29.25 3.43 -4.87
CA GLY A 348 -29.72 2.35 -5.73
C GLY A 348 -28.64 1.35 -6.17
N TYR A 349 -27.35 1.65 -5.95
CA TYR A 349 -26.22 0.77 -6.27
C TYR A 349 -25.58 0.12 -5.03
N GLU A 350 -25.99 0.52 -3.83
CA GLU A 350 -25.34 0.11 -2.56
C GLU A 350 -25.33 -1.41 -2.39
N LYS A 351 -26.47 -2.06 -2.69
CA LYS A 351 -26.59 -3.51 -2.51
C LYS A 351 -25.64 -4.29 -3.42
N VAL A 352 -25.64 -4.00 -4.70
CA VAL A 352 -24.80 -4.72 -5.68
C VAL A 352 -23.30 -4.46 -5.44
N VAL A 353 -22.95 -3.24 -5.00
CA VAL A 353 -21.58 -2.89 -4.64
C VAL A 353 -21.17 -3.63 -3.36
N ALA A 354 -21.98 -3.65 -2.31
CA ALA A 354 -21.68 -4.37 -1.07
C ALA A 354 -21.50 -5.88 -1.32
N GLU A 355 -22.34 -6.51 -2.14
CA GLU A 355 -22.21 -7.92 -2.52
C GLU A 355 -20.88 -8.18 -3.27
N TYR A 356 -20.46 -7.29 -4.17
CA TYR A 356 -19.21 -7.40 -4.89
C TYR A 356 -17.99 -7.22 -3.96
N LEU A 357 -18.01 -6.23 -3.07
CA LEU A 357 -16.96 -6.01 -2.09
C LEU A 357 -16.78 -7.23 -1.16
N GLU A 358 -17.87 -7.85 -0.71
CA GLU A 358 -17.82 -9.09 0.08
C GLU A 358 -17.26 -10.29 -0.72
N TYR A 359 -17.52 -10.36 -2.01
CA TYR A 359 -16.89 -11.36 -2.89
C TYR A 359 -15.37 -11.15 -2.95
N VAL A 360 -14.90 -9.91 -3.19
CA VAL A 360 -13.48 -9.61 -3.35
C VAL A 360 -12.70 -9.71 -2.03
N LYS A 361 -13.30 -9.37 -0.88
CA LYS A 361 -12.67 -9.52 0.45
C LYS A 361 -12.14 -10.93 0.73
N LYS A 362 -12.70 -11.95 0.09
CA LYS A 362 -12.29 -13.36 0.24
C LYS A 362 -11.11 -13.75 -0.64
N ARG A 363 -10.66 -12.87 -1.53
CA ARG A 363 -9.60 -13.14 -2.52
C ARG A 363 -8.30 -12.43 -2.17
N THR A 364 -7.18 -13.12 -2.33
CA THR A 364 -5.84 -12.54 -2.16
C THR A 364 -5.39 -11.76 -3.39
N GLU A 365 -4.46 -10.82 -3.22
CA GLU A 365 -3.85 -10.11 -4.36
C GLU A 365 -3.19 -11.07 -5.34
N ARG A 366 -2.59 -12.16 -4.86
CA ARG A 366 -1.95 -13.18 -5.71
C ARG A 366 -2.94 -13.92 -6.59
N GLU A 367 -4.08 -14.34 -6.05
CA GLU A 367 -5.17 -14.96 -6.81
C GLU A 367 -5.72 -14.00 -7.87
N ARG A 368 -5.93 -12.74 -7.50
CA ARG A 368 -6.38 -11.68 -8.42
C ARG A 368 -5.40 -11.43 -9.56
N GLN A 369 -4.09 -11.50 -9.30
CA GLN A 369 -3.04 -11.37 -10.31
C GLN A 369 -2.89 -12.62 -11.20
N SER A 370 -3.12 -13.83 -10.65
CA SER A 370 -2.97 -15.09 -11.40
C SER A 370 -4.16 -15.38 -12.33
N GLU A 371 -5.36 -14.94 -11.96
CA GLU A 371 -6.60 -15.15 -12.74
C GLU A 371 -6.93 -13.98 -13.67
N VAL A 372 -5.95 -13.44 -14.38
CA VAL A 372 -6.10 -12.28 -15.30
C VAL A 372 -7.23 -12.48 -16.33
N ARG A 373 -7.62 -13.71 -16.63
CA ARG A 373 -8.70 -14.02 -17.59
C ARG A 373 -10.12 -13.85 -17.01
N LYS A 374 -10.26 -13.73 -15.69
CA LYS A 374 -11.56 -13.58 -15.06
C LYS A 374 -11.90 -12.10 -14.88
N VAL A 375 -12.62 -11.55 -15.83
CA VAL A 375 -13.06 -10.17 -15.76
C VAL A 375 -14.27 -10.07 -14.82
N THR A 376 -14.17 -9.27 -13.75
CA THR A 376 -15.28 -8.98 -12.82
C THR A 376 -15.30 -7.50 -12.48
N GLY A 377 -16.47 -6.96 -12.12
CA GLY A 377 -16.60 -5.56 -11.70
C GLY A 377 -18.05 -5.17 -11.45
N VAL A 378 -18.23 -4.04 -10.79
CA VAL A 378 -19.54 -3.47 -10.49
C VAL A 378 -19.52 -1.95 -10.73
N PHE A 379 -20.59 -1.43 -11.33
CA PHE A 379 -20.76 0.00 -11.53
C PHE A 379 -21.22 0.69 -10.26
N THR A 380 -20.62 1.84 -9.92
CA THR A 380 -20.95 2.60 -8.71
C THR A 380 -22.17 3.53 -8.86
N GLY A 381 -22.65 3.72 -10.09
CA GLY A 381 -23.64 4.75 -10.44
C GLY A 381 -23.04 6.15 -10.62
N THR A 382 -21.75 6.35 -10.31
CA THR A 382 -21.06 7.64 -10.39
C THR A 382 -20.28 7.75 -11.69
N TYR A 383 -20.09 8.98 -12.17
CA TYR A 383 -19.26 9.34 -13.31
C TYR A 383 -18.14 10.26 -12.87
N ALA A 384 -16.99 10.16 -13.53
CA ALA A 384 -15.89 11.09 -13.42
C ALA A 384 -15.78 11.90 -14.73
N VAL A 385 -15.25 13.11 -14.67
CA VAL A 385 -15.05 13.96 -15.84
C VAL A 385 -13.59 13.92 -16.25
N ASN A 386 -13.33 13.53 -17.48
CA ASN A 386 -12.00 13.56 -18.07
C ASN A 386 -11.53 15.02 -18.21
N PRO A 387 -10.42 15.44 -17.58
CA PRO A 387 -10.01 16.85 -17.52
C PRO A 387 -9.51 17.42 -18.83
N PHE A 388 -9.28 16.59 -19.85
CA PHE A 388 -8.84 17.02 -21.18
C PHE A 388 -9.97 17.01 -22.22
N SER A 389 -10.76 15.96 -22.27
CA SER A 389 -11.88 15.86 -23.24
C SER A 389 -13.19 16.44 -22.71
N GLY A 390 -13.34 16.62 -21.39
CA GLY A 390 -14.60 17.00 -20.75
C GLY A 390 -15.67 15.89 -20.75
N ALA A 391 -15.33 14.70 -21.23
CA ALA A 391 -16.27 13.58 -21.29
C ALA A 391 -16.56 13.00 -19.90
N GLU A 392 -17.83 12.70 -19.62
CA GLU A 392 -18.22 11.91 -18.46
C GLU A 392 -17.96 10.43 -18.70
N ILE A 393 -17.16 9.80 -17.82
CA ILE A 393 -16.82 8.39 -17.88
C ILE A 393 -17.31 7.65 -16.64
N PRO A 394 -17.92 6.45 -16.77
CA PRO A 394 -18.47 5.72 -15.64
C PRO A 394 -17.37 5.19 -14.71
N VAL A 395 -17.62 5.26 -13.40
CA VAL A 395 -16.72 4.76 -12.36
C VAL A 395 -17.12 3.36 -11.92
N TRP A 396 -16.22 2.41 -12.07
CA TRP A 396 -16.41 1.00 -11.73
C TRP A 396 -15.50 0.59 -10.55
N ILE A 397 -15.91 -0.44 -9.82
CA ILE A 397 -15.04 -1.14 -8.86
C ILE A 397 -14.67 -2.48 -9.49
N SER A 398 -13.37 -2.80 -9.52
CA SER A 398 -12.93 -4.11 -10.00
C SER A 398 -11.68 -4.61 -9.31
N GLU A 399 -11.62 -5.92 -9.12
CA GLU A 399 -10.52 -6.62 -8.44
C GLU A 399 -9.19 -6.62 -9.21
N TYR A 400 -9.16 -6.26 -10.52
CA TYR A 400 -7.90 -6.19 -11.26
C TYR A 400 -7.09 -4.93 -10.94
N VAL A 401 -7.69 -3.93 -10.28
CA VAL A 401 -6.99 -2.76 -9.75
C VAL A 401 -6.58 -3.02 -8.30
N LEU A 402 -5.32 -2.74 -7.99
CA LEU A 402 -4.75 -2.96 -6.66
C LEU A 402 -4.58 -1.65 -5.91
N SER A 403 -5.05 -1.57 -4.68
CA SER A 403 -4.93 -0.38 -3.82
C SER A 403 -3.48 -0.04 -3.44
N GLY A 404 -2.58 -1.01 -3.51
CA GLY A 404 -1.17 -0.82 -3.15
C GLY A 404 -0.27 -0.35 -4.30
N TYR A 405 -0.83 -0.06 -5.49
CA TYR A 405 -0.09 0.47 -6.63
C TYR A 405 -0.73 1.77 -7.11
N GLY A 406 0.08 2.84 -7.17
CA GLY A 406 -0.42 4.18 -7.47
C GLY A 406 -1.44 4.68 -6.45
N THR A 407 -2.51 5.28 -6.90
CA THR A 407 -3.59 5.86 -6.08
C THR A 407 -4.71 4.87 -5.76
N GLY A 408 -4.64 3.62 -6.25
CA GLY A 408 -5.75 2.67 -6.17
C GLY A 408 -6.91 2.97 -7.11
N ALA A 409 -6.69 3.87 -8.07
CA ALA A 409 -7.62 4.18 -9.17
C ALA A 409 -6.86 4.25 -10.50
N ILE A 410 -7.49 3.86 -11.58
CA ILE A 410 -6.94 3.94 -12.94
C ILE A 410 -7.94 4.58 -13.89
N MET A 411 -7.45 5.36 -14.83
CA MET A 411 -8.16 5.65 -16.06
C MET A 411 -8.02 4.45 -16.99
N ALA A 412 -9.11 3.91 -17.49
CA ALA A 412 -9.10 2.73 -18.35
C ALA A 412 -9.13 3.14 -19.82
N VAL A 413 -8.20 2.57 -20.59
CA VAL A 413 -8.02 2.89 -22.02
C VAL A 413 -8.10 1.60 -22.84
N PRO A 414 -9.30 1.11 -23.15
CA PRO A 414 -9.50 -0.22 -23.72
C PRO A 414 -8.88 -0.44 -25.10
N ALA A 415 -8.62 0.62 -25.85
CA ALA A 415 -7.91 0.51 -27.14
C ALA A 415 -6.41 0.20 -26.96
N HIS A 416 -5.81 0.49 -25.78
CA HIS A 416 -4.36 0.47 -25.55
C HIS A 416 -3.93 -0.27 -24.27
N ASP A 417 -4.83 -1.04 -23.61
CA ASP A 417 -4.53 -1.96 -22.52
C ASP A 417 -5.43 -3.21 -22.64
N GLY A 418 -4.82 -4.39 -22.66
CA GLY A 418 -5.54 -5.65 -22.88
C GLY A 418 -6.53 -5.99 -21.77
N ARG A 419 -6.28 -5.59 -20.50
CA ARG A 419 -7.20 -5.82 -19.37
C ARG A 419 -8.41 -4.89 -19.48
N ASP A 420 -8.17 -3.64 -19.81
CA ASP A 420 -9.22 -2.64 -20.04
C ASP A 420 -10.08 -3.02 -21.23
N CYS A 421 -9.46 -3.55 -22.31
CA CYS A 421 -10.16 -4.06 -23.49
C CYS A 421 -11.10 -5.24 -23.12
N ALA A 422 -10.61 -6.20 -22.35
CA ALA A 422 -11.42 -7.33 -21.91
C ALA A 422 -12.58 -6.89 -21.01
N PHE A 423 -12.35 -5.88 -20.15
CA PHE A 423 -13.36 -5.29 -19.29
C PHE A 423 -14.43 -4.54 -20.12
N ALA A 424 -14.00 -3.66 -21.03
CA ALA A 424 -14.89 -2.89 -21.88
C ALA A 424 -15.82 -3.79 -22.70
N ARG A 425 -15.29 -4.86 -23.28
CA ARG A 425 -16.08 -5.85 -24.03
C ARG A 425 -17.11 -6.55 -23.16
N LYS A 426 -16.74 -6.94 -21.94
CA LYS A 426 -17.67 -7.63 -21.04
C LYS A 426 -18.84 -6.76 -20.62
N PHE A 427 -18.60 -5.47 -20.42
CA PHE A 427 -19.60 -4.53 -19.89
C PHE A 427 -20.15 -3.56 -20.95
N ASP A 428 -19.87 -3.85 -22.24
CA ASP A 428 -20.35 -3.08 -23.40
C ASP A 428 -19.98 -1.58 -23.28
N LEU A 429 -18.71 -1.30 -22.93
CA LEU A 429 -18.17 0.05 -22.80
C LEU A 429 -17.46 0.50 -24.09
N PRO A 430 -17.44 1.81 -24.38
CA PRO A 430 -16.82 2.33 -25.61
C PRO A 430 -15.31 2.03 -25.67
N VAL A 431 -14.80 1.78 -26.90
CA VAL A 431 -13.38 1.61 -27.19
C VAL A 431 -12.98 2.67 -28.23
N ILE A 432 -12.10 3.60 -27.82
CA ILE A 432 -11.66 4.72 -28.66
C ILE A 432 -10.16 4.60 -28.91
N PRO A 433 -9.72 4.33 -30.16
CA PRO A 433 -8.30 4.32 -30.52
C PRO A 433 -7.74 5.73 -30.51
N VAL A 434 -6.58 5.93 -29.86
CA VAL A 434 -5.89 7.23 -29.81
C VAL A 434 -4.46 7.16 -30.31
N ILE A 435 -4.00 5.99 -30.78
CA ILE A 435 -2.72 5.80 -31.44
C ILE A 435 -2.94 5.02 -32.73
N ASP A 436 -2.41 5.55 -33.82
CA ASP A 436 -2.32 4.88 -35.12
C ASP A 436 -0.91 4.29 -35.27
N SER A 437 -0.82 2.98 -35.46
CA SER A 437 0.44 2.26 -35.70
C SER A 437 0.98 2.45 -37.14
N GLY A 438 0.20 3.01 -38.03
CA GLY A 438 0.53 3.11 -39.46
C GLY A 438 0.30 1.83 -40.27
N GLU A 439 -0.02 0.70 -39.64
CA GLU A 439 -0.26 -0.60 -40.29
C GLU A 439 -1.74 -1.01 -40.31
N GLY A 440 -2.65 -0.07 -40.00
CA GLY A 440 -4.09 -0.34 -39.90
C GLY A 440 -4.43 -1.21 -38.69
N THR A 441 -4.28 -0.64 -37.49
CA THR A 441 -4.51 -1.34 -36.24
C THR A 441 -5.97 -1.77 -36.11
N ASP A 442 -6.26 -3.03 -36.32
CA ASP A 442 -7.59 -3.60 -36.04
C ASP A 442 -7.72 -3.86 -34.54
N ILE A 443 -8.41 -2.93 -33.87
CA ILE A 443 -8.72 -3.05 -32.41
C ILE A 443 -10.04 -3.82 -32.17
N SER A 444 -10.63 -4.41 -33.20
CA SER A 444 -11.89 -5.15 -33.09
C SER A 444 -11.73 -6.41 -32.26
N GLU A 445 -10.55 -7.04 -32.29
CA GLU A 445 -10.27 -8.29 -31.53
C GLU A 445 -9.26 -8.14 -30.39
N SER A 446 -8.36 -7.14 -30.42
CA SER A 446 -7.33 -6.94 -29.39
C SER A 446 -6.96 -5.47 -29.21
N SER A 447 -6.38 -5.12 -28.05
CA SER A 447 -5.80 -3.79 -27.83
C SER A 447 -4.45 -3.63 -28.52
N TYR A 448 -4.08 -2.38 -28.80
CA TYR A 448 -2.73 -2.01 -29.27
C TYR A 448 -1.93 -1.42 -28.10
N ASP A 449 -1.16 -2.25 -27.43
CA ASP A 449 -0.48 -1.89 -26.16
C ASP A 449 0.90 -1.21 -26.38
N ALA A 450 1.38 -1.10 -27.62
CA ALA A 450 2.68 -0.49 -27.91
C ALA A 450 2.68 1.04 -27.66
N LYS A 451 3.87 1.56 -27.32
CA LYS A 451 4.12 2.99 -27.07
C LYS A 451 4.65 3.72 -28.30
N SER A 452 4.38 3.21 -29.50
CA SER A 452 4.86 3.75 -30.78
C SER A 452 3.69 4.02 -31.70
N GLY A 453 3.81 5.05 -32.53
CA GLY A 453 2.77 5.48 -33.47
C GLY A 453 2.37 6.93 -33.26
N LYS A 454 1.49 7.43 -34.14
CA LYS A 454 1.02 8.80 -34.09
C LYS A 454 -0.29 8.92 -33.34
N MET A 455 -0.42 9.98 -32.57
CA MET A 455 -1.64 10.30 -31.86
C MET A 455 -2.76 10.66 -32.83
N VAL A 456 -3.95 10.09 -32.59
CA VAL A 456 -5.20 10.36 -33.34
C VAL A 456 -6.36 10.46 -32.34
N ASN A 457 -7.46 11.10 -32.70
CA ASN A 457 -8.64 11.29 -31.83
C ASN A 457 -8.31 11.91 -30.48
N SER A 458 -7.22 12.66 -30.37
CA SER A 458 -6.63 13.17 -29.16
C SER A 458 -6.52 14.70 -29.13
N GLY A 459 -7.26 15.39 -30.00
CA GLY A 459 -7.36 16.84 -30.02
C GLY A 459 -6.00 17.51 -30.16
N MET A 460 -5.52 18.15 -29.12
CA MET A 460 -4.22 18.86 -29.12
C MET A 460 -2.99 17.97 -29.32
N LEU A 461 -3.14 16.65 -29.20
CA LEU A 461 -2.04 15.69 -29.38
C LEU A 461 -2.02 15.10 -30.81
N ASP A 462 -3.04 15.31 -31.61
CA ASP A 462 -3.17 14.69 -32.94
C ASP A 462 -1.95 14.97 -33.83
N GLY A 463 -1.36 13.90 -34.34
CA GLY A 463 -0.18 13.94 -35.22
C GLY A 463 1.16 13.88 -34.49
N MET A 464 1.21 14.03 -33.15
CA MET A 464 2.43 13.84 -32.34
C MET A 464 2.85 12.36 -32.29
N GLU A 465 4.12 12.09 -32.13
CA GLU A 465 4.58 10.76 -31.74
C GLU A 465 4.16 10.45 -30.28
N ALA A 466 3.69 9.24 -30.03
CA ALA A 466 3.17 8.86 -28.70
C ALA A 466 4.16 9.10 -27.55
N GLN A 467 5.46 8.94 -27.79
CA GLN A 467 6.49 9.22 -26.78
C GLN A 467 6.64 10.71 -26.46
N GLU A 468 6.51 11.58 -27.46
CA GLU A 468 6.53 13.04 -27.28
C GLU A 468 5.26 13.51 -26.56
N ALA A 469 4.12 12.90 -26.86
CA ALA A 469 2.85 13.19 -26.23
C ALA A 469 2.85 12.91 -24.71
N ILE A 470 3.59 11.90 -24.24
CA ILE A 470 3.73 11.60 -22.81
C ILE A 470 4.29 12.81 -22.05
N ALA A 471 5.42 13.35 -22.51
CA ALA A 471 6.06 14.50 -21.86
C ALA A 471 5.18 15.75 -21.94
N TYR A 472 4.57 15.98 -23.09
CA TYR A 472 3.68 17.12 -23.32
C TYR A 472 2.46 17.09 -22.39
N VAL A 473 1.81 15.92 -22.22
CA VAL A 473 0.65 15.81 -21.34
C VAL A 473 1.04 16.02 -19.88
N ILE A 474 2.22 15.55 -19.45
CA ILE A 474 2.71 15.81 -18.08
C ILE A 474 2.83 17.31 -17.82
N GLU A 475 3.45 18.06 -18.76
CA GLU A 475 3.54 19.52 -18.65
C GLU A 475 2.16 20.19 -18.60
N GLU A 476 1.21 19.75 -19.43
CA GLU A 476 -0.14 20.31 -19.45
C GLU A 476 -0.93 20.00 -18.17
N VAL A 477 -0.74 18.81 -17.58
CA VAL A 477 -1.31 18.43 -16.28
C VAL A 477 -0.84 19.38 -15.18
N GLU A 478 0.46 19.68 -15.16
CA GLU A 478 1.06 20.59 -14.18
C GLU A 478 0.61 22.04 -14.42
N LYS A 479 0.61 22.52 -15.65
CA LYS A 479 0.12 23.87 -16.01
C LYS A 479 -1.33 24.09 -15.61
N LYS A 480 -2.18 23.06 -15.74
CA LYS A 480 -3.61 23.12 -15.38
C LYS A 480 -3.84 22.96 -13.88
N GLY A 481 -2.81 22.60 -13.08
CA GLY A 481 -2.94 22.34 -11.63
C GLY A 481 -3.80 21.10 -11.31
N ILE A 482 -3.93 20.15 -12.26
CA ILE A 482 -4.76 18.94 -12.10
C ILE A 482 -3.95 17.70 -11.75
N GLY A 483 -2.65 17.85 -11.49
CA GLY A 483 -1.75 16.76 -11.12
C GLY A 483 -0.29 17.10 -11.33
N CYS A 484 0.56 16.09 -11.36
CA CYS A 484 2.02 16.24 -11.55
C CYS A 484 2.65 14.99 -12.14
N GLY A 485 3.85 15.16 -12.70
CA GLY A 485 4.73 14.03 -13.03
C GLY A 485 5.09 13.23 -11.79
N ARG A 486 5.09 11.90 -11.88
CA ARG A 486 5.33 11.01 -10.75
C ARG A 486 6.14 9.79 -11.13
N THR A 487 7.07 9.41 -10.26
CA THR A 487 7.75 8.13 -10.32
C THR A 487 7.19 7.23 -9.23
N ASN A 488 6.77 6.03 -9.60
CA ASN A 488 6.28 5.00 -8.69
C ASN A 488 7.12 3.73 -8.79
N TYR A 489 7.13 2.93 -7.72
CA TYR A 489 7.79 1.64 -7.66
C TYR A 489 6.80 0.55 -7.29
N ARG A 490 6.96 -0.64 -7.88
CA ARG A 490 6.25 -1.84 -7.42
C ARG A 490 6.80 -2.30 -6.07
N LEU A 491 8.11 -2.10 -5.84
CA LEU A 491 8.77 -2.35 -4.56
C LEU A 491 8.05 -1.58 -3.45
N ARG A 492 7.77 -2.26 -2.34
CA ARG A 492 7.14 -1.66 -1.16
C ARG A 492 8.08 -1.81 0.03
N ASP A 493 7.92 -0.93 1.02
CA ASP A 493 8.66 -1.04 2.27
C ASP A 493 8.41 -2.38 2.94
N ALA A 494 9.48 -2.98 3.46
CA ALA A 494 9.44 -4.32 4.04
C ALA A 494 8.79 -4.30 5.43
N ILE A 495 7.77 -5.15 5.64
CA ILE A 495 7.23 -5.41 6.97
C ILE A 495 8.22 -6.31 7.71
N PHE A 496 8.81 -5.78 8.79
CA PHE A 496 9.84 -6.47 9.55
C PHE A 496 9.28 -7.15 10.81
N SER A 497 8.22 -6.63 11.42
CA SER A 497 7.65 -7.20 12.65
C SER A 497 6.78 -8.44 12.40
N ARG A 498 6.84 -9.36 13.37
CA ARG A 498 5.93 -10.49 13.50
C ARG A 498 5.46 -10.56 14.95
N GLN A 499 4.18 -10.79 15.18
CA GLN A 499 3.59 -10.90 16.52
C GLN A 499 3.85 -12.31 17.08
N ARG A 500 5.13 -12.61 17.34
CA ARG A 500 5.63 -13.92 17.73
C ARG A 500 6.56 -13.79 18.93
N TYR A 501 6.72 -14.88 19.67
CA TYR A 501 7.69 -14.96 20.74
C TYR A 501 9.09 -15.29 20.23
N TRP A 502 9.22 -16.36 19.40
CA TRP A 502 10.51 -16.87 18.98
C TRP A 502 11.07 -16.09 17.80
N GLY A 503 11.74 -15.01 18.10
CA GLY A 503 12.36 -14.06 17.18
C GLY A 503 13.19 -13.03 17.90
N GLU A 504 13.96 -12.22 17.19
CA GLU A 504 14.73 -11.12 17.77
C GLU A 504 13.80 -10.07 18.36
N PRO A 505 13.92 -9.73 19.65
CA PRO A 505 13.17 -8.64 20.25
C PRO A 505 13.59 -7.29 19.64
N PHE A 506 12.63 -6.42 19.35
CA PHE A 506 12.94 -5.05 18.96
C PHE A 506 13.59 -4.29 20.13
N PRO A 507 14.76 -3.65 19.94
CA PRO A 507 15.47 -2.93 20.99
C PRO A 507 14.86 -1.54 21.24
N VAL A 508 13.56 -1.52 21.56
CA VAL A 508 12.80 -0.27 21.78
C VAL A 508 11.96 -0.37 23.06
N TYR A 509 11.78 0.77 23.71
CA TYR A 509 10.79 0.96 24.77
C TYR A 509 9.84 2.10 24.39
N TYR A 510 8.66 2.13 25.00
CA TYR A 510 7.66 3.14 24.71
C TYR A 510 7.49 4.09 25.89
N LYS A 511 7.51 5.40 25.58
CA LYS A 511 7.18 6.45 26.53
C LYS A 511 6.12 7.33 25.89
N GLU A 512 4.96 7.48 26.53
CA GLU A 512 3.82 8.25 26.02
C GLU A 512 3.38 7.81 24.60
N GLY A 513 3.48 6.51 24.32
CA GLY A 513 3.13 5.92 23.01
C GLY A 513 4.17 6.08 21.90
N LEU A 514 5.28 6.79 22.14
CA LEU A 514 6.38 6.96 21.19
C LEU A 514 7.49 5.93 21.45
N PRO A 515 8.10 5.34 20.40
CA PRO A 515 9.19 4.40 20.53
C PRO A 515 10.52 5.13 20.75
N TYR A 516 11.33 4.61 21.68
CA TYR A 516 12.71 5.04 21.97
C TYR A 516 13.63 3.85 21.92
N LEU A 517 14.86 4.05 21.42
CA LEU A 517 15.88 3.01 21.38
C LEU A 517 16.41 2.67 22.78
N ILE A 518 16.68 1.39 22.98
CA ILE A 518 17.52 0.93 24.10
C ILE A 518 18.98 1.30 23.77
N PRO A 519 19.77 1.80 24.74
CA PRO A 519 21.19 2.10 24.52
C PRO A 519 21.98 0.91 23.98
N ASP A 520 22.95 1.16 23.08
CA ASP A 520 23.76 0.10 22.46
C ASP A 520 24.51 -0.77 23.51
N GLU A 521 24.85 -0.20 24.67
CA GLU A 521 25.53 -0.88 25.76
C GLU A 521 24.64 -1.91 26.48
N GLU A 522 23.33 -1.75 26.40
CA GLU A 522 22.35 -2.66 27.00
C GLU A 522 21.96 -3.82 26.07
N LEU A 523 22.48 -3.84 24.84
CA LEU A 523 22.24 -4.93 23.90
C LEU A 523 23.07 -6.17 24.25
N PRO A 524 22.55 -7.38 24.11
CA PRO A 524 21.25 -7.71 23.52
C PRO A 524 20.08 -7.61 24.51
N LEU A 525 18.96 -7.04 24.06
CA LEU A 525 17.67 -7.26 24.71
C LEU A 525 17.33 -8.75 24.57
N ARG A 526 17.30 -9.49 25.68
CA ARG A 526 17.08 -10.94 25.66
C ARG A 526 15.60 -11.29 25.74
N LEU A 527 15.22 -12.37 25.06
CA LEU A 527 13.88 -12.95 25.21
C LEU A 527 13.68 -13.46 26.63
N PRO A 528 12.65 -13.02 27.35
CA PRO A 528 12.30 -13.57 28.67
C PRO A 528 11.79 -15.01 28.51
N ASP A 529 11.77 -15.76 29.62
CA ASP A 529 11.09 -17.05 29.65
C ASP A 529 9.58 -16.83 29.75
N ILE A 530 8.81 -17.64 29.03
CA ILE A 530 7.34 -17.64 29.06
C ILE A 530 6.82 -19.08 29.15
N ASP A 531 5.66 -19.24 29.78
CA ASP A 531 5.05 -20.56 29.99
C ASP A 531 4.22 -21.01 28.77
N GLU A 532 3.76 -20.07 27.94
CA GLU A 532 2.89 -20.37 26.81
C GLU A 532 3.28 -19.56 25.55
N TYR A 533 3.44 -20.27 24.41
CA TYR A 533 3.89 -19.71 23.13
C TYR A 533 2.76 -19.32 22.16
N LYS A 534 1.49 -19.55 22.54
CA LYS A 534 0.36 -19.23 21.68
C LYS A 534 0.13 -17.71 21.67
N PRO A 535 -0.12 -17.11 20.50
CA PRO A 535 -0.52 -15.72 20.40
C PRO A 535 -1.81 -15.42 21.16
N THR A 536 -1.99 -14.16 21.56
CA THR A 536 -3.22 -13.70 22.21
C THR A 536 -4.41 -13.73 21.25
N GLU A 537 -5.64 -13.64 21.74
CA GLU A 537 -6.84 -13.57 20.91
C GLU A 537 -6.92 -12.26 20.12
N THR A 538 -6.33 -11.21 20.64
CA THR A 538 -6.23 -9.89 20.00
C THR A 538 -5.16 -9.82 18.92
N GLY A 539 -4.26 -10.83 18.83
CA GLY A 539 -3.16 -10.89 17.87
C GLY A 539 -1.90 -10.21 18.35
N GLU A 540 -1.85 -9.80 19.60
CA GLU A 540 -0.62 -9.34 20.22
C GLU A 540 0.33 -10.52 20.49
N PRO A 541 1.66 -10.28 20.55
CA PRO A 541 2.61 -11.34 20.85
C PRO A 541 2.36 -11.92 22.25
N PRO A 542 2.81 -13.17 22.50
CA PRO A 542 2.67 -13.80 23.83
C PRO A 542 3.23 -12.96 24.98
N LEU A 543 4.20 -12.08 24.70
CA LEU A 543 4.78 -11.14 25.67
C LEU A 543 3.89 -9.94 25.99
N GLY A 544 2.81 -9.71 25.23
CA GLY A 544 1.84 -8.64 25.45
C GLY A 544 0.74 -8.98 26.46
N ARG A 545 0.85 -10.10 27.17
CA ARG A 545 -0.11 -10.56 28.20
C ARG A 545 0.12 -9.87 29.53
#